data_9e2a860e90e888fce26419892e3464a1
#
_entry.id   9e2a860e90e888fce26419892e3464a1
#
_cell.length_a   1.000
_cell.length_b   1.000
_cell.length_c   1.000
_cell.angle_alpha   90.00
_cell.angle_beta   90.00
_cell.angle_gamma   90.00
#
_symmetry.space_group_name_H-M   'P 1'
#
loop_
_entity.id
_entity.type
_entity.pdbx_description
1 polymer ?
#
loop_
_entity_poly.entity_id
_entity_poly.type
_entity_poly.pdbx_seq_one_letter_code
_entity_poly.pdbx_strand_id
1 'polypeptide(L)'
;MAVSTSMIAELGALVGDPGRANMLMAMLDGRALTARELADRAGVTPQTASGHLAKLLAAGMIRMERQGRHHYHRLASADIAQMLEAMHVAGARL
;
A
#
# COMPACT_ATOMS: atom_id res chain seq x y z
N MET A 1 14.59 10.62 16.95
CA MET A 1 13.13 10.46 17.01
C MET A 1 12.79 9.03 17.43
N ALA A 2 11.99 8.90 18.45
CA ALA A 2 11.61 7.58 18.94
C ALA A 2 10.44 7.05 18.11
N VAL A 3 10.56 5.81 17.62
CA VAL A 3 9.47 5.10 16.97
C VAL A 3 8.73 4.30 18.04
N SER A 4 7.43 4.55 18.20
CA SER A 4 6.65 3.82 19.19
C SER A 4 6.31 2.42 18.69
N THR A 5 6.20 1.47 19.62
CA THR A 5 5.71 0.12 19.33
C THR A 5 4.30 0.17 18.72
N SER A 6 3.47 1.13 19.15
CA SER A 6 2.13 1.32 18.60
C SER A 6 2.17 1.62 17.11
N MET A 7 3.10 2.46 16.67
CA MET A 7 3.25 2.81 15.26
C MET A 7 3.65 1.59 14.42
N ILE A 8 4.56 0.77 14.94
CA ILE A 8 4.97 -0.48 14.28
C ILE A 8 3.77 -1.42 14.16
N ALA A 9 2.99 -1.54 15.24
CA ALA A 9 1.79 -2.39 15.24
C ALA A 9 0.74 -1.89 14.23
N GLU A 10 0.54 -0.59 14.13
CA GLU A 10 -0.39 0.00 13.15
C GLU A 10 0.04 -0.29 11.72
N LEU A 11 1.32 -0.07 11.40
CA LEU A 11 1.86 -0.39 10.08
C LEU A 11 1.76 -1.89 9.80
N GLY A 12 2.07 -2.71 10.78
CA GLY A 12 1.97 -4.17 10.68
C GLY A 12 0.56 -4.63 10.35
N ALA A 13 -0.44 -4.04 11.01
CA ALA A 13 -1.84 -4.37 10.76
C ALA A 13 -2.26 -3.97 9.34
N LEU A 14 -1.79 -2.83 8.86
CA LEU A 14 -2.12 -2.37 7.50
C LEU A 14 -1.55 -3.30 6.43
N VAL A 15 -0.28 -3.70 6.55
CA VAL A 15 0.36 -4.59 5.57
C VAL A 15 -0.02 -6.05 5.78
N GLY A 16 -0.61 -6.38 6.93
CA GLY A 16 -0.96 -7.76 7.29
C GLY A 16 -2.18 -8.32 6.57
N ASP A 17 -2.96 -7.50 5.91
CA ASP A 17 -4.07 -7.96 5.09
C ASP A 17 -3.57 -8.32 3.68
N PRO A 18 -3.87 -9.54 3.16
CA PRO A 18 -3.37 -9.97 1.85
C PRO A 18 -3.75 -9.04 0.70
N GLY A 19 -4.96 -8.51 0.70
CA GLY A 19 -5.41 -7.57 -0.33
C GLY A 19 -4.58 -6.29 -0.33
N ARG A 20 -4.38 -5.70 0.85
CA ARG A 20 -3.56 -4.49 0.99
C ARG A 20 -2.10 -4.76 0.64
N ALA A 21 -1.56 -5.90 1.06
CA ALA A 21 -0.19 -6.29 0.73
C ALA A 21 0.00 -6.36 -0.78
N ASN A 22 -0.94 -6.99 -1.49
CA ASN A 22 -0.89 -7.08 -2.95
C ASN A 22 -0.95 -5.71 -3.62
N MET A 23 -1.81 -4.82 -3.12
CA MET A 23 -1.91 -3.46 -3.62
C MET A 23 -0.60 -2.69 -3.45
N LEU A 24 -0.02 -2.76 -2.26
CA LEU A 24 1.24 -2.08 -1.96
C LEU A 24 2.38 -2.60 -2.84
N MET A 25 2.48 -3.91 -2.99
CA MET A 25 3.50 -4.52 -3.84
C MET A 25 3.33 -4.16 -5.31
N ALA A 26 2.08 -3.97 -5.77
CA ALA A 26 1.82 -3.54 -7.14
C ALA A 26 2.35 -2.13 -7.44
N MET A 27 2.50 -1.30 -6.41
CA MET A 27 3.02 0.06 -6.53
C MET A 27 4.50 0.19 -6.19
N LEU A 28 5.18 -0.92 -5.90
CA LEU A 28 6.53 -0.92 -5.36
C LEU A 28 7.57 -0.33 -6.33
N ASP A 29 7.36 -0.47 -7.62
CA ASP A 29 8.27 0.03 -8.66
C ASP A 29 8.06 1.53 -8.97
N GLY A 30 7.33 2.25 -8.15
CA GLY A 30 7.02 3.66 -8.38
C GLY A 30 5.83 3.89 -9.31
N ARG A 31 5.17 2.82 -9.73
CA ARG A 31 4.04 2.87 -10.64
C ARG A 31 2.82 3.51 -9.96
N ALA A 32 2.15 4.39 -10.72
CA ALA A 32 0.89 4.97 -10.30
C ALA A 32 -0.27 4.15 -10.91
N LEU A 33 -1.18 3.68 -10.07
CA LEU A 33 -2.26 2.80 -10.49
C LEU A 33 -3.62 3.35 -10.06
N THR A 34 -4.63 3.09 -10.88
CA THR A 34 -6.01 3.43 -10.55
C THR A 34 -6.55 2.43 -9.52
N ALA A 35 -7.64 2.81 -8.84
CA ALA A 35 -8.31 1.93 -7.91
C ALA A 35 -8.74 0.61 -8.56
N ARG A 36 -9.21 0.68 -9.81
CA ARG A 36 -9.63 -0.50 -10.57
C ARG A 36 -8.45 -1.44 -10.86
N GLU A 37 -7.33 -0.88 -11.30
CA GLU A 37 -6.12 -1.68 -11.52
C GLU A 37 -5.64 -2.33 -10.24
N LEU A 38 -5.70 -1.61 -9.12
CA LEU A 38 -5.31 -2.14 -7.82
C LEU A 38 -6.27 -3.23 -7.34
N ALA A 39 -7.58 -3.06 -7.56
CA ALA A 39 -8.57 -4.09 -7.25
C ALA A 39 -8.28 -5.39 -8.02
N ASP A 40 -7.99 -5.26 -9.31
CA ASP A 40 -7.66 -6.42 -10.16
C ASP A 40 -6.39 -7.12 -9.67
N ARG A 41 -5.35 -6.34 -9.34
CA ARG A 41 -4.07 -6.86 -8.84
C ARG A 41 -4.23 -7.58 -7.50
N ALA A 42 -5.11 -7.07 -6.65
CA ALA A 42 -5.34 -7.65 -5.33
C ALA A 42 -6.35 -8.79 -5.34
N GLY A 43 -7.06 -8.98 -6.45
CA GLY A 43 -8.10 -10.01 -6.56
C GLY A 43 -9.30 -9.72 -5.67
N VAL A 44 -9.63 -8.45 -5.50
CA VAL A 44 -10.78 -8.02 -4.67
C VAL A 44 -11.77 -7.21 -5.49
N THR A 45 -12.98 -7.05 -4.96
CA THR A 45 -13.99 -6.21 -5.60
C THR A 45 -13.58 -4.75 -5.54
N PRO A 46 -14.08 -3.89 -6.46
CA PRO A 46 -13.83 -2.46 -6.39
C PRO A 46 -14.23 -1.85 -5.05
N GLN A 47 -15.30 -2.35 -4.45
CA GLN A 47 -15.81 -1.87 -3.16
C GLN A 47 -14.83 -2.18 -2.03
N THR A 48 -14.31 -3.41 -2.00
CA THR A 48 -13.30 -3.82 -1.03
C THR A 48 -12.00 -3.04 -1.23
N ALA A 49 -11.58 -2.87 -2.49
CA ALA A 49 -10.40 -2.08 -2.82
C ALA A 49 -10.53 -0.64 -2.32
N SER A 50 -11.70 -0.03 -2.49
CA SER A 50 -11.97 1.34 -2.04
C SER A 50 -11.75 1.47 -0.53
N GLY A 51 -12.23 0.50 0.25
CA GLY A 51 -12.02 0.47 1.71
C GLY A 51 -10.54 0.32 2.08
N HIS A 52 -9.82 -0.56 1.39
CA HIS A 52 -8.39 -0.74 1.62
C HIS A 52 -7.60 0.52 1.29
N LEU A 53 -7.91 1.16 0.16
CA LEU A 53 -7.23 2.39 -0.26
C LEU A 53 -7.49 3.53 0.72
N ALA A 54 -8.72 3.65 1.23
CA ALA A 54 -9.06 4.66 2.22
C ALA A 54 -8.20 4.51 3.49
N LYS A 55 -8.00 3.28 3.97
CA LYS A 55 -7.14 3.00 5.13
C LYS A 55 -5.69 3.34 4.87
N LEU A 56 -5.17 2.96 3.71
CA LEU A 56 -3.78 3.24 3.34
C LEU A 56 -3.53 4.74 3.16
N LEU A 57 -4.49 5.47 2.58
CA LEU A 57 -4.41 6.93 2.44
C LEU A 57 -4.43 7.62 3.80
N ALA A 58 -5.36 7.21 4.68
CA ALA A 58 -5.47 7.80 6.01
C ALA A 58 -4.21 7.59 6.84
N ALA A 59 -3.52 6.47 6.65
CA ALA A 59 -2.27 6.17 7.35
C ALA A 59 -1.04 6.83 6.72
N GLY A 60 -1.19 7.46 5.57
CA GLY A 60 -0.06 8.10 4.87
C GLY A 60 0.88 7.13 4.19
N MET A 61 0.47 5.88 3.94
CA MET A 61 1.30 4.89 3.26
C MET A 61 1.28 5.05 1.74
N ILE A 62 0.20 5.57 1.22
CA ILE A 62 0.05 5.88 -0.20
C ILE A 62 -0.44 7.31 -0.36
N ARG A 63 -0.29 7.85 -1.55
CA ARG A 63 -0.84 9.14 -1.92
C ARG A 63 -1.61 8.99 -3.23
N MET A 64 -2.55 9.90 -3.44
CA MET A 64 -3.37 9.92 -4.63
C MET A 64 -3.08 11.18 -5.44
N GLU A 65 -2.97 11.01 -6.75
CA GLU A 65 -2.79 12.10 -7.69
C GLU A 65 -3.94 12.07 -8.70
N ARG A 66 -4.51 13.22 -8.97
CA ARG A 66 -5.57 13.36 -9.95
C ARG A 66 -4.99 13.78 -11.28
N GLN A 67 -5.35 13.05 -12.35
CA GLN A 67 -5.02 13.42 -13.72
C GLN A 67 -6.28 13.31 -14.57
N GLY A 68 -6.85 14.45 -14.94
CA GLY A 68 -8.12 14.49 -15.66
C GLY A 68 -9.23 13.86 -14.83
N ARG A 69 -9.84 12.81 -15.36
CA ARG A 69 -10.92 12.07 -14.69
C ARG A 69 -10.41 10.91 -13.84
N HIS A 70 -9.11 10.63 -13.87
CA HIS A 70 -8.55 9.47 -13.21
C HIS A 70 -7.85 9.87 -11.94
N HIS A 71 -7.96 8.99 -10.94
CA HIS A 71 -7.23 9.08 -9.69
C HIS A 71 -6.20 7.96 -9.66
N TYR A 72 -4.94 8.34 -9.54
CA TYR A 72 -3.82 7.39 -9.51
C TYR A 72 -3.24 7.34 -8.10
N HIS A 73 -2.88 6.15 -7.67
CA HIS A 73 -2.32 5.91 -6.35
C HIS A 73 -0.88 5.45 -6.50
N ARG A 74 -0.02 5.92 -5.61
CA ARG A 74 1.38 5.48 -5.55
C ARG A 74 1.84 5.45 -4.10
N LEU A 75 2.95 4.75 -3.84
CA LEU A 75 3.53 4.74 -2.50
C LEU A 75 3.90 6.17 -2.11
N ALA A 76 3.67 6.50 -0.84
CA ALA A 76 3.82 7.87 -0.36
C ALA A 76 5.29 8.33 -0.32
N SER A 77 6.23 7.40 -0.12
CA SER A 77 7.64 7.76 0.04
C SER A 77 8.55 6.58 -0.28
N ALA A 78 9.83 6.91 -0.48
CA ALA A 78 10.88 5.90 -0.62
C ALA A 78 11.02 5.04 0.64
N ASP A 79 10.75 5.60 1.81
CA ASP A 79 10.82 4.85 3.07
C ASP A 79 9.80 3.71 3.10
N ILE A 80 8.59 3.96 2.62
CA ILE A 80 7.55 2.91 2.52
C ILE A 80 7.99 1.83 1.54
N ALA A 81 8.54 2.21 0.39
CA ALA A 81 9.05 1.26 -0.59
C ALA A 81 10.17 0.39 -0.01
N GLN A 82 11.12 1.01 0.70
CA GLN A 82 12.23 0.30 1.34
C GLN A 82 11.74 -0.68 2.41
N MET A 83 10.75 -0.28 3.20
CA MET A 83 10.14 -1.15 4.20
C MET A 83 9.54 -2.40 3.54
N LEU A 84 8.76 -2.21 2.49
CA LEU A 84 8.10 -3.32 1.78
C LEU A 84 9.13 -4.25 1.13
N GLU A 85 10.16 -3.70 0.53
CA GLU A 85 11.26 -4.50 -0.05
C GLU A 85 11.98 -5.31 1.02
N ALA A 86 12.28 -4.70 2.16
CA ALA A 86 12.94 -5.39 3.27
C ALA A 86 12.08 -6.51 3.82
N MET A 87 10.77 -6.30 3.96
CA MET A 87 9.82 -7.33 4.37
C MET A 87 9.79 -8.49 3.37
N HIS A 88 9.78 -8.17 2.08
CA HIS A 88 9.78 -9.18 1.02
C HIS A 88 11.05 -10.03 1.07
N VAL A 89 12.20 -9.40 1.19
CA VAL A 89 13.50 -10.09 1.28
C VAL A 89 13.55 -10.97 2.53
N ALA A 90 13.14 -10.42 3.68
CA ALA A 90 13.10 -11.18 4.94
C ALA A 90 12.17 -12.39 4.83
N GLY A 91 10.98 -12.18 4.27
CA GLY A 91 9.99 -13.25 4.08
C GLY A 91 10.52 -14.38 3.18
N ALA A 92 11.25 -14.04 2.13
CA ALA A 92 11.81 -15.02 1.20
C ALA A 92 12.88 -15.92 1.83
N ARG A 93 13.45 -15.49 2.98
CA ARG A 93 14.50 -16.23 3.67
C ARG A 93 14.00 -17.03 4.89
N LEU A 94 12.72 -16.93 5.20
CA LEU A 94 12.13 -17.64 6.33
C LEU A 94 11.87 -19.14 6.02
#